data_b6d5208ba63cb819b2ec3d5bfa758481
#
_entry.id   b6d5208ba63cb819b2ec3d5bfa758481
#
_cell.length_a   1.000
_cell.length_b   1.000
_cell.length_c   1.000
_cell.angle_alpha   90.00
_cell.angle_beta   90.00
_cell.angle_gamma   90.00
#
_symmetry.space_group_name_H-M   'P 1'
#
loop_
_entity.id
_entity.type
_entity.pdbx_description
1 polymer ?
#
loop_
_entity_poly.entity_id
_entity_poly.type
_entity_poly.pdbx_seq_one_letter_code
_entity_poly.pdbx_strand_id
1 'polypeptide(L)'
;MSGASKLRQHVHYVDASDGTRLAWAESGTGHVVVKAANWLTHLEYEWESPVWRHWIQFFSAHSRFVRYDERGCGMSEWQRGPLAHDQWFPDLGWVIEAARPQAPVTLLGISQGAVTCIRYALSHPERVGRMILYGGYARGWRRRDSPAAQREYEAMMDLMRVAWGKDNPTFRQVFTSRFIPGGSPEQLQWFNDLCLKTTSGDIAATLQESRSVLDISAELGGLTTPTLVLHARDDAICPIAEGRLLASAIPGAEFVELHSRNHILLAHEPAWRRLWHPGLALL
;
A
#
# COMPACT_ATOMS: atom_id res chain seq x y z
N MET A 1 -38.06 -0.69 -2.04
CA MET A 1 -36.96 -0.61 -1.10
C MET A 1 -35.98 -1.70 -1.47
N SER A 2 -34.98 -1.38 -2.30
CA SER A 2 -33.92 -2.33 -2.65
C SER A 2 -33.02 -2.47 -1.42
N GLY A 3 -33.03 -3.64 -0.79
CA GLY A 3 -32.12 -3.96 0.31
C GLY A 3 -30.69 -3.89 -0.22
N ALA A 4 -29.95 -2.87 0.20
CA ALA A 4 -28.53 -2.79 -0.08
C ALA A 4 -27.88 -4.08 0.46
N SER A 5 -27.45 -4.95 -0.44
CA SER A 5 -26.72 -6.16 -0.08
C SER A 5 -25.54 -5.75 0.77
N LYS A 6 -25.46 -6.25 2.00
CA LYS A 6 -24.34 -5.95 2.90
C LYS A 6 -23.04 -6.34 2.19
N LEU A 7 -22.15 -5.38 1.97
CA LEU A 7 -20.86 -5.64 1.34
C LEU A 7 -20.15 -6.80 2.06
N ARG A 8 -19.62 -7.75 1.29
CA ARG A 8 -18.88 -8.91 1.80
C ARG A 8 -17.54 -9.00 1.11
N GLN A 9 -16.54 -9.49 1.82
CA GLN A 9 -15.29 -9.94 1.20
C GLN A 9 -15.25 -11.47 1.18
N HIS A 10 -14.60 -12.00 0.15
CA HIS A 10 -14.28 -13.42 0.02
C HIS A 10 -12.78 -13.57 0.09
N VAL A 11 -12.31 -14.34 1.07
CA VAL A 11 -10.86 -14.58 1.28
C VAL A 11 -10.48 -15.88 0.58
N HIS A 12 -9.37 -15.86 -0.11
CA HIS A 12 -8.79 -16.95 -0.88
C HIS A 12 -7.29 -17.06 -0.62
N TYR A 13 -6.68 -18.12 -1.12
CA TYR A 13 -5.23 -18.33 -1.04
C TYR A 13 -4.68 -18.73 -2.41
N VAL A 14 -3.43 -18.34 -2.65
CA VAL A 14 -2.64 -18.75 -3.82
C VAL A 14 -1.21 -19.03 -3.38
N ASP A 15 -0.60 -20.07 -3.93
CA ASP A 15 0.79 -20.40 -3.66
C ASP A 15 1.68 -19.72 -4.71
N ALA A 16 2.68 -18.96 -4.25
CA ALA A 16 3.72 -18.40 -5.09
C ALA A 16 4.67 -19.51 -5.59
N SER A 17 5.51 -19.21 -6.57
CA SER A 17 6.43 -20.20 -7.18
C SER A 17 7.43 -20.82 -6.19
N ASP A 18 7.76 -20.11 -5.12
CA ASP A 18 8.63 -20.59 -4.03
C ASP A 18 7.85 -21.38 -2.96
N GLY A 19 6.53 -21.60 -3.18
CA GLY A 19 5.62 -22.27 -2.27
C GLY A 19 5.12 -21.40 -1.12
N THR A 20 5.42 -20.10 -1.09
CA THR A 20 4.86 -19.17 -0.09
C THR A 20 3.37 -18.99 -0.34
N ARG A 21 2.57 -19.21 0.68
CA ARG A 21 1.11 -19.09 0.60
C ARG A 21 0.67 -17.64 0.86
N LEU A 22 0.05 -17.03 -0.16
CA LEU A 22 -0.46 -15.66 -0.10
C LEU A 22 -1.97 -15.66 0.11
N ALA A 23 -2.43 -14.91 1.11
CA ALA A 23 -3.85 -14.66 1.31
C ALA A 23 -4.29 -13.45 0.47
N TRP A 24 -5.38 -13.56 -0.25
CA TRP A 24 -5.98 -12.48 -1.00
C TRP A 24 -7.50 -12.44 -0.83
N ALA A 25 -8.11 -11.31 -1.02
CA ALA A 25 -9.55 -11.15 -0.87
C ALA A 25 -10.12 -10.29 -1.97
N GLU A 26 -11.37 -10.56 -2.33
CA GLU A 26 -12.14 -9.75 -3.27
C GLU A 26 -13.46 -9.28 -2.67
N SER A 27 -13.94 -8.14 -3.15
CA SER A 27 -15.22 -7.55 -2.79
C SER A 27 -15.74 -6.65 -3.92
N GLY A 28 -17.04 -6.44 -4.00
CA GLY A 28 -17.64 -5.69 -5.10
C GLY A 28 -17.70 -6.48 -6.41
N THR A 29 -18.00 -5.79 -7.52
CA THR A 29 -18.18 -6.39 -8.86
C THR A 29 -17.73 -5.44 -9.96
N GLY A 30 -17.56 -5.94 -11.18
CA GLY A 30 -17.22 -5.10 -12.35
C GLY A 30 -15.75 -5.13 -12.72
N HIS A 31 -15.21 -3.99 -13.16
CA HIS A 31 -13.78 -3.85 -13.51
C HIS A 31 -12.89 -4.21 -12.32
N VAL A 32 -11.77 -4.89 -12.59
CA VAL A 32 -10.88 -5.34 -11.52
C VAL A 32 -9.89 -4.25 -11.15
N VAL A 33 -9.94 -3.84 -9.88
CA VAL A 33 -8.92 -2.99 -9.25
C VAL A 33 -8.14 -3.83 -8.26
N VAL A 34 -6.82 -3.93 -8.45
CA VAL A 34 -5.94 -4.67 -7.56
C VAL A 34 -5.09 -3.71 -6.73
N LYS A 35 -5.29 -3.70 -5.43
CA LYS A 35 -4.42 -2.98 -4.50
C LYS A 35 -3.18 -3.82 -4.22
N ALA A 36 -2.02 -3.37 -4.67
CA ALA A 36 -0.77 -3.96 -4.25
C ALA A 36 -0.62 -3.88 -2.72
N ALA A 37 -0.14 -4.95 -2.12
CA ALA A 37 0.09 -4.95 -0.68
C ALA A 37 1.03 -3.81 -0.29
N ASN A 38 0.74 -3.18 0.81
CA ASN A 38 1.56 -2.14 1.43
C ASN A 38 1.86 -2.54 2.88
N TRP A 39 2.80 -1.87 3.46
CA TRP A 39 3.10 -1.96 4.87
C TRP A 39 1.92 -1.49 5.71
N LEU A 40 1.49 -2.13 6.54
CA LEU A 40 1.17 -3.35 7.15
C LEU A 40 -0.22 -3.81 6.67
N THR A 41 -0.42 -5.04 6.28
CA THR A 41 -1.71 -5.54 5.83
C THR A 41 -2.23 -6.66 6.72
N HIS A 42 -3.55 -6.76 6.82
CA HIS A 42 -4.26 -7.90 7.40
C HIS A 42 -5.70 -7.87 6.90
N LEU A 43 -6.03 -8.70 5.94
CA LEU A 43 -7.30 -8.68 5.19
C LEU A 43 -8.55 -8.64 6.07
N GLU A 44 -8.62 -9.48 7.10
CA GLU A 44 -9.77 -9.51 8.01
C GLU A 44 -9.78 -8.31 8.97
N TYR A 45 -8.62 -7.95 9.53
CA TYR A 45 -8.54 -6.87 10.50
C TYR A 45 -8.78 -5.49 9.87
N GLU A 46 -8.38 -5.32 8.59
CA GLU A 46 -8.66 -4.10 7.82
C GLU A 46 -10.13 -3.95 7.43
N TRP A 47 -10.88 -5.04 7.33
CA TRP A 47 -12.26 -5.02 6.82
C TRP A 47 -13.19 -4.09 7.60
N GLU A 48 -13.08 -4.06 8.92
CA GLU A 48 -13.85 -3.19 9.82
C GLU A 48 -13.01 -2.04 10.39
N SER A 49 -11.88 -1.73 9.78
CA SER A 49 -10.92 -0.75 10.23
C SER A 49 -11.45 0.67 10.23
N PRO A 50 -11.27 1.46 11.30
CA PRO A 50 -11.57 2.89 11.29
C PRO A 50 -10.62 3.70 10.41
N VAL A 51 -9.53 3.06 9.90
CA VAL A 51 -8.52 3.68 9.03
C VAL A 51 -8.73 3.31 7.57
N TRP A 52 -9.06 2.02 7.24
CA TRP A 52 -9.12 1.54 5.87
C TRP A 52 -10.53 1.28 5.34
N ARG A 53 -11.52 1.14 6.20
CA ARG A 53 -12.88 0.75 5.79
C ARG A 53 -13.46 1.61 4.67
N HIS A 54 -13.27 2.92 4.73
CA HIS A 54 -13.81 3.83 3.71
C HIS A 54 -13.12 3.65 2.34
N TRP A 55 -11.81 3.32 2.30
CA TRP A 55 -11.11 2.92 1.08
C TRP A 55 -11.73 1.65 0.49
N ILE A 56 -11.89 0.63 1.33
CA ILE A 56 -12.45 -0.67 0.93
C ILE A 56 -13.87 -0.49 0.41
N GLN A 57 -14.71 0.26 1.13
CA GLN A 57 -16.08 0.53 0.73
C GLN A 57 -16.15 1.28 -0.60
N PHE A 58 -15.31 2.30 -0.79
CA PHE A 58 -15.29 3.07 -2.02
C PHE A 58 -14.93 2.17 -3.22
N PHE A 59 -13.81 1.48 -3.17
CA PHE A 59 -13.38 0.64 -4.30
C PHE A 59 -14.34 -0.52 -4.55
N SER A 60 -14.88 -1.15 -3.51
CA SER A 60 -15.85 -2.24 -3.67
C SER A 60 -17.21 -1.78 -4.22
N ALA A 61 -17.59 -0.51 -3.99
CA ALA A 61 -18.81 0.05 -4.56
C ALA A 61 -18.70 0.32 -6.07
N HIS A 62 -17.47 0.52 -6.59
CA HIS A 62 -17.22 0.94 -7.97
C HIS A 62 -16.47 -0.09 -8.81
N SER A 63 -15.99 -1.19 -8.19
CA SER A 63 -15.16 -2.18 -8.87
C SER A 63 -15.21 -3.54 -8.17
N ARG A 64 -14.70 -4.57 -8.83
CA ARG A 64 -14.27 -5.79 -8.17
C ARG A 64 -12.90 -5.51 -7.55
N PHE A 65 -12.89 -5.19 -6.26
CA PHE A 65 -11.70 -4.76 -5.54
C PHE A 65 -10.95 -5.96 -4.96
N VAL A 66 -9.73 -6.18 -5.42
CA VAL A 66 -8.83 -7.26 -4.99
C VAL A 66 -7.73 -6.68 -4.11
N ARG A 67 -7.49 -7.30 -2.95
CA ARG A 67 -6.43 -6.98 -2.00
C ARG A 67 -5.72 -8.25 -1.58
N TYR A 68 -4.48 -8.16 -1.14
CA TYR A 68 -3.76 -9.31 -0.56
C TYR A 68 -2.86 -8.87 0.57
N ASP A 69 -2.53 -9.81 1.44
CA ASP A 69 -1.55 -9.62 2.49
C ASP A 69 -0.16 -9.91 1.95
N GLU A 70 0.77 -9.00 2.21
CA GLU A 70 2.17 -9.16 1.86
C GLU A 70 2.73 -10.45 2.50
N ARG A 71 3.66 -11.13 1.82
CA ARG A 71 4.40 -12.24 2.44
C ARG A 71 5.02 -11.79 3.75
N GLY A 72 4.91 -12.61 4.79
CA GLY A 72 5.33 -12.25 6.13
C GLY A 72 4.32 -11.40 6.91
N CYS A 73 3.14 -11.10 6.34
CA CYS A 73 2.13 -10.26 6.99
C CYS A 73 0.74 -10.89 6.97
N GLY A 74 -0.09 -10.49 7.93
CA GLY A 74 -1.51 -10.79 8.00
C GLY A 74 -1.82 -12.28 7.93
N MET A 75 -2.66 -12.65 6.99
CA MET A 75 -3.10 -14.02 6.74
C MET A 75 -2.21 -14.78 5.76
N SER A 76 -1.22 -14.11 5.14
CA SER A 76 -0.19 -14.75 4.32
C SER A 76 0.83 -15.48 5.18
N GLU A 77 1.57 -16.40 4.59
CA GLU A 77 2.58 -17.17 5.32
C GLU A 77 3.74 -16.29 5.80
N TRP A 78 4.16 -16.46 7.07
CA TRP A 78 5.16 -15.58 7.71
C TRP A 78 6.60 -16.10 7.62
N GLN A 79 6.79 -17.41 7.48
CA GLN A 79 8.09 -18.06 7.72
C GLN A 79 8.68 -18.76 6.51
N ARG A 80 8.08 -18.64 5.32
CA ARG A 80 8.55 -19.31 4.13
C ARG A 80 9.00 -18.31 3.06
N GLY A 81 10.11 -18.62 2.43
CA GLY A 81 10.66 -17.82 1.34
C GLY A 81 11.36 -16.53 1.78
N PRO A 82 12.02 -15.85 0.86
CA PRO A 82 12.71 -14.59 1.13
C PRO A 82 11.72 -13.44 1.28
N LEU A 83 12.01 -12.53 2.21
CA LEU A 83 11.26 -11.28 2.43
C LEU A 83 11.89 -10.10 1.67
N ALA A 84 12.44 -10.36 0.49
CA ALA A 84 13.12 -9.37 -0.31
C ALA A 84 12.16 -8.66 -1.28
N HIS A 85 12.47 -7.43 -1.63
CA HIS A 85 11.63 -6.59 -2.50
C HIS A 85 11.46 -7.10 -3.93
N ASP A 86 12.34 -7.97 -4.40
CA ASP A 86 12.26 -8.62 -5.70
C ASP A 86 11.14 -9.66 -5.80
N GLN A 87 10.58 -10.09 -4.66
CA GLN A 87 9.44 -11.01 -4.60
C GLN A 87 8.07 -10.29 -4.70
N TRP A 88 8.00 -9.00 -4.44
CA TRP A 88 6.71 -8.31 -4.32
C TRP A 88 5.93 -8.19 -5.63
N PHE A 89 6.61 -7.93 -6.76
CA PHE A 89 5.89 -7.85 -8.03
C PHE A 89 5.52 -9.23 -8.59
N PRO A 90 6.31 -10.32 -8.43
CA PRO A 90 5.84 -11.67 -8.68
C PRO A 90 4.64 -12.05 -7.82
N ASP A 91 4.63 -11.70 -6.53
CA ASP A 91 3.50 -11.97 -5.63
C ASP A 91 2.21 -11.29 -6.12
N LEU A 92 2.31 -10.02 -6.54
CA LEU A 92 1.19 -9.32 -7.19
C LEU A 92 0.71 -10.07 -8.44
N GLY A 93 1.63 -10.59 -9.24
CA GLY A 93 1.34 -11.40 -10.42
C GLY A 93 0.52 -12.65 -10.08
N TRP A 94 0.93 -13.42 -9.06
CA TRP A 94 0.19 -14.60 -8.62
C TRP A 94 -1.23 -14.27 -8.16
N VAL A 95 -1.41 -13.16 -7.46
CA VAL A 95 -2.73 -12.69 -7.03
C VAL A 95 -3.60 -12.29 -8.24
N ILE A 96 -3.04 -11.57 -9.21
CA ILE A 96 -3.76 -11.19 -10.45
C ILE A 96 -4.18 -12.44 -11.23
N GLU A 97 -3.29 -13.43 -11.38
CA GLU A 97 -3.61 -14.69 -12.04
C GLU A 97 -4.74 -15.45 -11.31
N ALA A 98 -4.66 -15.54 -9.98
CA ALA A 98 -5.68 -16.20 -9.17
C ALA A 98 -7.05 -15.49 -9.24
N ALA A 99 -7.05 -14.15 -9.35
CA ALA A 99 -8.27 -13.36 -9.50
C ALA A 99 -8.91 -13.48 -10.89
N ARG A 100 -8.19 -13.97 -11.91
CA ARG A 100 -8.68 -14.22 -13.29
C ARG A 100 -9.44 -13.03 -13.89
N PRO A 101 -8.83 -11.84 -14.02
CA PRO A 101 -9.48 -10.70 -14.66
C PRO A 101 -9.71 -10.98 -16.15
N GLN A 102 -10.84 -10.51 -16.69
CA GLN A 102 -11.19 -10.68 -18.12
C GLN A 102 -10.61 -9.58 -19.01
N ALA A 103 -10.03 -8.54 -18.42
CA ALA A 103 -9.44 -7.37 -19.09
C ALA A 103 -8.24 -6.88 -18.30
N PRO A 104 -7.39 -6.00 -18.87
CA PRO A 104 -6.31 -5.36 -18.11
C PRO A 104 -6.83 -4.68 -16.85
N VAL A 105 -6.13 -4.85 -15.74
CA VAL A 105 -6.54 -4.36 -14.42
C VAL A 105 -6.16 -2.90 -14.21
N THR A 106 -6.84 -2.24 -13.24
CA THR A 106 -6.32 -1.03 -12.62
C THR A 106 -5.49 -1.41 -11.40
N LEU A 107 -4.25 -0.92 -11.29
CA LEU A 107 -3.41 -1.11 -10.11
C LEU A 107 -3.53 0.07 -9.17
N LEU A 108 -3.72 -0.20 -7.89
CA LEU A 108 -3.66 0.77 -6.80
C LEU A 108 -2.40 0.50 -5.97
N GLY A 109 -1.40 1.37 -6.09
CA GLY A 109 -0.16 1.33 -5.32
C GLY A 109 -0.16 2.39 -4.22
N ILE A 110 -0.22 1.98 -2.96
CA ILE A 110 -0.11 2.87 -1.81
C ILE A 110 1.27 2.68 -1.18
N SER A 111 1.99 3.79 -0.91
CA SER A 111 3.33 3.73 -0.31
C SER A 111 4.29 2.85 -1.15
N GLN A 112 4.94 1.84 -0.55
CA GLN A 112 5.79 0.92 -1.32
C GLN A 112 5.03 0.07 -2.34
N GLY A 113 3.71 -0.07 -2.20
CA GLY A 113 2.88 -0.71 -3.22
C GLY A 113 3.00 -0.03 -4.59
N ALA A 114 3.40 1.25 -4.63
CA ALA A 114 3.69 1.94 -5.88
C ALA A 114 4.86 1.29 -6.63
N VAL A 115 5.95 0.93 -5.94
CA VAL A 115 7.11 0.23 -6.54
C VAL A 115 6.67 -1.12 -7.14
N THR A 116 5.86 -1.86 -6.39
CA THR A 116 5.31 -3.15 -6.82
C THR A 116 4.47 -3.00 -8.10
N CYS A 117 3.56 -2.01 -8.13
CA CYS A 117 2.72 -1.72 -9.29
C CYS A 117 3.57 -1.33 -10.51
N ILE A 118 4.55 -0.43 -10.33
CA ILE A 118 5.44 0.05 -11.39
C ILE A 118 6.22 -1.11 -12.01
N ARG A 119 6.88 -1.94 -11.21
CA ARG A 119 7.64 -3.08 -11.71
C ARG A 119 6.77 -4.13 -12.39
N TYR A 120 5.57 -4.37 -11.87
CA TYR A 120 4.63 -5.27 -12.52
C TYR A 120 4.18 -4.71 -13.88
N ALA A 121 3.83 -3.43 -13.96
CA ALA A 121 3.40 -2.78 -15.20
C ALA A 121 4.53 -2.72 -16.26
N LEU A 122 5.78 -2.53 -15.84
CA LEU A 122 6.94 -2.61 -16.75
C LEU A 122 7.14 -4.01 -17.34
N SER A 123 6.88 -5.04 -16.54
CA SER A 123 7.07 -6.45 -16.96
C SER A 123 5.87 -7.00 -17.73
N HIS A 124 4.66 -6.44 -17.50
CA HIS A 124 3.40 -6.94 -18.07
C HIS A 124 2.50 -5.76 -18.50
N PRO A 125 2.97 -4.90 -19.44
CA PRO A 125 2.24 -3.70 -19.82
C PRO A 125 0.85 -4.00 -20.40
N GLU A 126 0.67 -5.14 -21.07
CA GLU A 126 -0.61 -5.59 -21.63
C GLU A 126 -1.64 -5.99 -20.57
N ARG A 127 -1.20 -6.25 -19.34
CA ARG A 127 -2.07 -6.67 -18.23
C ARG A 127 -2.57 -5.49 -17.40
N VAL A 128 -2.00 -4.30 -17.57
CA VAL A 128 -2.28 -3.12 -16.73
C VAL A 128 -2.87 -1.99 -17.58
N GLY A 129 -4.15 -1.70 -17.40
CA GLY A 129 -4.84 -0.65 -18.13
C GLY A 129 -4.52 0.75 -17.61
N ARG A 130 -4.34 0.90 -16.30
CA ARG A 130 -3.95 2.17 -15.63
C ARG A 130 -3.40 1.92 -14.24
N MET A 131 -2.73 2.94 -13.68
CA MET A 131 -2.22 2.92 -12.31
C MET A 131 -2.66 4.16 -11.53
N ILE A 132 -2.96 3.95 -10.25
CA ILE A 132 -3.18 4.98 -9.22
C ILE A 132 -2.10 4.80 -8.17
N LEU A 133 -1.21 5.76 -8.02
CA LEU A 133 -0.10 5.72 -7.06
C LEU A 133 -0.34 6.77 -5.98
N TYR A 134 -0.64 6.36 -4.77
CA TYR A 134 -0.89 7.23 -3.63
C TYR A 134 0.24 7.18 -2.61
N GLY A 135 0.83 8.32 -2.27
CA GLY A 135 1.92 8.43 -1.28
C GLY A 135 3.12 7.54 -1.60
N GLY A 136 3.30 7.21 -2.89
CA GLY A 136 4.33 6.32 -3.38
C GLY A 136 5.70 7.00 -3.49
N TYR A 137 6.72 6.19 -3.69
CA TYR A 137 8.10 6.64 -3.87
C TYR A 137 8.85 5.76 -4.89
N ALA A 138 9.86 6.33 -5.52
CA ALA A 138 10.81 5.59 -6.34
C ALA A 138 12.06 5.17 -5.56
N ARG A 139 12.40 5.91 -4.49
CA ARG A 139 13.63 5.73 -3.73
C ARG A 139 13.32 5.40 -2.26
N GLY A 140 13.86 4.30 -1.78
CA GLY A 140 13.86 3.96 -0.36
C GLY A 140 14.58 5.04 0.46
N TRP A 141 14.29 5.13 1.75
CA TRP A 141 14.78 6.23 2.57
C TRP A 141 16.33 6.32 2.65
N ARG A 142 17.08 5.24 2.50
CA ARG A 142 18.55 5.25 2.39
C ARG A 142 19.07 5.79 1.06
N ARG A 143 18.21 5.92 0.06
CA ARG A 143 18.55 6.46 -1.26
C ARG A 143 18.13 7.92 -1.45
N ARG A 144 17.52 8.51 -0.42
CA ARG A 144 17.08 9.92 -0.42
C ARG A 144 18.19 10.81 0.13
N ASP A 145 18.28 12.02 -0.39
CA ASP A 145 19.30 13.03 -0.02
C ASP A 145 18.92 13.75 1.27
N SER A 146 18.77 13.04 2.38
CA SER A 146 18.43 13.59 3.69
C SER A 146 19.10 12.80 4.82
N PRO A 147 20.36 13.12 5.16
CA PRO A 147 21.08 12.43 6.25
C PRO A 147 20.35 12.49 7.59
N ALA A 148 19.62 13.58 7.86
CA ALA A 148 18.85 13.69 9.11
C ALA A 148 17.69 12.68 9.15
N ALA A 149 16.91 12.58 8.04
CA ALA A 149 15.84 11.62 7.92
C ALA A 149 16.38 10.17 7.95
N GLN A 150 17.52 9.91 7.32
CA GLN A 150 18.15 8.58 7.37
C GLN A 150 18.46 8.15 8.80
N ARG A 151 19.09 9.03 9.61
CA ARG A 151 19.38 8.73 11.04
C ARG A 151 18.11 8.50 11.85
N GLU A 152 17.05 9.25 11.58
CA GLU A 152 15.74 9.07 12.23
C GLU A 152 15.15 7.69 11.91
N TYR A 153 15.17 7.28 10.64
CA TYR A 153 14.72 5.96 10.24
C TYR A 153 15.57 4.83 10.80
N GLU A 154 16.88 4.98 10.88
CA GLU A 154 17.79 4.00 11.50
C GLU A 154 17.44 3.80 12.98
N ALA A 155 17.25 4.88 13.74
CA ALA A 155 16.82 4.79 15.14
C ALA A 155 15.44 4.11 15.27
N MET A 156 14.51 4.37 14.35
CA MET A 156 13.22 3.67 14.32
C MET A 156 13.37 2.18 14.03
N MET A 157 14.28 1.78 13.15
CA MET A 157 14.57 0.36 12.86
C MET A 157 15.08 -0.37 14.10
N ASP A 158 15.97 0.24 14.86
CA ASP A 158 16.48 -0.35 16.10
C ASP A 158 15.39 -0.49 17.15
N LEU A 159 14.53 0.52 17.31
CA LEU A 159 13.37 0.44 18.19
C LEU A 159 12.36 -0.63 17.73
N MET A 160 12.18 -0.81 16.43
CA MET A 160 11.31 -1.85 15.88
C MET A 160 11.78 -3.25 16.29
N ARG A 161 13.07 -3.54 16.18
CA ARG A 161 13.65 -4.83 16.58
C ARG A 161 13.45 -5.15 18.07
N VAL A 162 13.51 -4.12 18.94
CA VAL A 162 13.49 -4.33 20.41
C VAL A 162 12.14 -4.09 21.06
N ALA A 163 11.21 -3.38 20.42
CA ALA A 163 10.00 -2.91 21.07
C ALA A 163 8.69 -3.28 20.36
N TRP A 164 8.73 -3.84 19.15
CA TRP A 164 7.53 -4.14 18.34
C TRP A 164 6.49 -4.98 19.07
N GLY A 165 6.89 -6.12 19.62
CA GLY A 165 6.00 -7.08 20.28
C GLY A 165 5.77 -6.84 21.76
N LYS A 166 6.30 -5.73 22.35
CA LYS A 166 6.14 -5.47 23.79
C LYS A 166 4.74 -4.95 24.14
N ASP A 167 4.28 -5.24 25.34
CA ASP A 167 2.98 -4.78 25.84
C ASP A 167 2.90 -3.24 25.90
N ASN A 168 4.02 -2.56 26.24
CA ASN A 168 4.05 -1.10 26.22
C ASN A 168 3.89 -0.56 24.80
N PRO A 169 2.84 0.17 24.47
CA PRO A 169 2.53 0.65 23.13
C PRO A 169 3.38 1.88 22.70
N THR A 170 4.17 2.48 23.57
CA THR A 170 4.82 3.78 23.34
C THR A 170 5.59 3.81 22.00
N PHE A 171 6.35 2.78 21.70
CA PHE A 171 7.08 2.71 20.43
C PHE A 171 6.11 2.69 19.24
N ARG A 172 5.11 1.82 19.28
CA ARG A 172 4.12 1.72 18.21
C ARG A 172 3.35 3.03 18.03
N GLN A 173 3.05 3.74 19.11
CA GLN A 173 2.41 5.05 19.06
C GLN A 173 3.26 6.09 18.32
N VAL A 174 4.57 6.13 18.59
CA VAL A 174 5.50 7.01 17.84
C VAL A 174 5.48 6.66 16.36
N PHE A 175 5.55 5.37 16.03
CA PHE A 175 5.54 4.89 14.67
C PHE A 175 4.19 5.19 13.97
N THR A 176 3.07 4.78 14.54
CA THR A 176 1.74 4.91 13.92
C THR A 176 1.26 6.35 13.80
N SER A 177 1.63 7.22 14.75
CA SER A 177 1.31 8.65 14.71
C SER A 177 1.95 9.38 13.50
N ARG A 178 3.00 8.83 12.90
CA ARG A 178 3.58 9.39 11.67
C ARG A 178 2.75 9.04 10.43
N PHE A 179 2.07 7.90 10.42
CA PHE A 179 1.22 7.51 9.30
C PHE A 179 -0.10 8.29 9.26
N ILE A 180 -0.67 8.55 10.41
CA ILE A 180 -1.95 9.25 10.56
C ILE A 180 -1.89 10.29 11.68
N PRO A 181 -1.06 11.35 11.55
CA PRO A 181 -0.92 12.38 12.60
C PRO A 181 -2.22 13.13 12.89
N GLY A 182 -3.20 13.08 11.98
CA GLY A 182 -4.56 13.61 12.17
C GLY A 182 -5.58 12.57 12.65
N GLY A 183 -5.14 11.37 13.01
CA GLY A 183 -5.99 10.28 13.45
C GLY A 183 -6.61 10.51 14.83
N SER A 184 -7.83 10.00 15.03
CA SER A 184 -8.45 9.94 16.35
C SER A 184 -7.71 8.96 17.27
N PRO A 185 -7.88 9.05 18.60
CA PRO A 185 -7.33 8.06 19.53
C PRO A 185 -7.71 6.61 19.17
N GLU A 186 -8.94 6.38 18.73
CA GLU A 186 -9.41 5.07 18.27
C GLU A 186 -8.65 4.58 17.02
N GLN A 187 -8.44 5.46 16.05
CA GLN A 187 -7.69 5.14 14.83
C GLN A 187 -6.21 4.83 15.12
N LEU A 188 -5.60 5.61 16.02
CA LEU A 188 -4.23 5.37 16.46
C LEU A 188 -4.11 4.05 17.24
N GLN A 189 -5.05 3.76 18.13
CA GLN A 189 -5.07 2.50 18.87
C GLN A 189 -5.25 1.31 17.93
N TRP A 190 -6.20 1.39 16.99
CA TRP A 190 -6.41 0.35 15.99
C TRP A 190 -5.14 0.07 15.19
N PHE A 191 -4.41 1.12 14.78
CA PHE A 191 -3.17 0.97 14.01
C PHE A 191 -2.04 0.36 14.86
N ASN A 192 -1.95 0.71 16.15
CA ASN A 192 -1.03 0.06 17.10
C ASN A 192 -1.31 -1.45 17.21
N ASP A 193 -2.58 -1.83 17.27
CA ASP A 193 -3.01 -3.22 17.35
C ASP A 193 -2.76 -3.96 16.03
N LEU A 194 -2.92 -3.29 14.88
CA LEU A 194 -2.56 -3.84 13.58
C LEU A 194 -1.08 -4.27 13.55
N CYS A 195 -0.18 -3.46 14.08
CA CYS A 195 1.25 -3.81 14.15
C CYS A 195 1.49 -5.18 14.80
N LEU A 196 0.77 -5.48 15.88
CA LEU A 196 0.90 -6.76 16.61
C LEU A 196 0.25 -7.93 15.87
N LYS A 197 -0.88 -7.67 15.20
CA LYS A 197 -1.68 -8.70 14.52
C LYS A 197 -1.10 -9.11 13.18
N THR A 198 -0.40 -8.20 12.51
CA THR A 198 0.00 -8.41 11.12
C THR A 198 1.31 -9.14 10.98
N THR A 199 2.29 -8.95 11.90
CA THR A 199 3.63 -9.56 11.76
C THR A 199 4.46 -9.47 13.04
N SER A 200 5.55 -10.23 13.09
CA SER A 200 6.55 -10.12 14.17
C SER A 200 7.50 -8.94 13.96
N GLY A 201 8.19 -8.53 15.04
CA GLY A 201 9.19 -7.45 14.99
C GLY A 201 10.34 -7.75 14.02
N ASP A 202 10.82 -8.98 13.99
CA ASP A 202 11.93 -9.39 13.11
C ASP A 202 11.52 -9.34 11.65
N ILE A 203 10.33 -9.82 11.30
CA ILE A 203 9.78 -9.75 9.96
C ILE A 203 9.55 -8.29 9.57
N ALA A 204 8.96 -7.50 10.47
CA ALA A 204 8.73 -6.08 10.27
C ALA A 204 10.03 -5.33 9.93
N ALA A 205 11.08 -5.58 10.71
CA ALA A 205 12.40 -4.99 10.50
C ALA A 205 13.02 -5.44 9.17
N THR A 206 12.93 -6.73 8.83
CA THR A 206 13.45 -7.29 7.57
C THR A 206 12.77 -6.68 6.36
N LEU A 207 11.45 -6.55 6.37
CA LEU A 207 10.67 -5.92 5.30
C LEU A 207 11.05 -4.44 5.13
N GLN A 208 11.23 -3.70 6.23
CA GLN A 208 11.63 -2.29 6.15
C GLN A 208 13.08 -2.14 5.68
N GLU A 209 13.98 -3.03 6.07
CA GLU A 209 15.35 -3.05 5.58
C GLU A 209 15.37 -3.23 4.06
N SER A 210 14.62 -4.22 3.54
CA SER A 210 14.50 -4.46 2.10
C SER A 210 13.97 -3.24 1.35
N ARG A 211 13.03 -2.48 1.93
CA ARG A 211 12.49 -1.25 1.33
C ARG A 211 13.47 -0.08 1.34
N SER A 212 14.34 -0.04 2.34
CA SER A 212 15.23 1.09 2.56
C SER A 212 16.21 1.36 1.42
N VAL A 213 16.64 0.31 0.74
CA VAL A 213 17.67 0.34 -0.32
C VAL A 213 17.11 0.42 -1.74
N LEU A 214 15.80 0.39 -1.90
CA LEU A 214 15.14 0.47 -3.21
C LEU A 214 15.52 1.74 -3.95
N ASP A 215 15.75 1.60 -5.27
CA ASP A 215 15.80 2.71 -6.21
C ASP A 215 15.37 2.21 -7.59
N ILE A 216 14.22 2.68 -8.04
CA ILE A 216 13.66 2.37 -9.37
C ILE A 216 13.60 3.60 -10.27
N SER A 217 14.29 4.69 -9.91
CA SER A 217 14.23 5.98 -10.62
C SER A 217 14.58 5.83 -12.10
N ALA A 218 15.57 5.00 -12.42
CA ALA A 218 16.01 4.76 -13.79
C ALA A 218 14.99 3.94 -14.63
N GLU A 219 14.08 3.22 -13.98
CA GLU A 219 13.08 2.36 -14.63
C GLU A 219 11.84 3.16 -15.10
N LEU A 220 11.55 4.31 -14.46
CA LEU A 220 10.29 5.07 -14.61
C LEU A 220 10.01 5.52 -16.04
N GLY A 221 11.04 5.89 -16.81
CA GLY A 221 10.91 6.35 -18.18
C GLY A 221 10.43 5.29 -19.17
N GLY A 222 10.48 4.01 -18.78
CA GLY A 222 9.97 2.88 -19.58
C GLY A 222 8.47 2.61 -19.44
N LEU A 223 7.78 3.30 -18.52
CA LEU A 223 6.35 3.10 -18.31
C LEU A 223 5.52 3.71 -19.43
N THR A 224 4.59 2.92 -19.95
CA THR A 224 3.60 3.35 -20.96
C THR A 224 2.17 3.38 -20.40
N THR A 225 1.97 2.81 -19.22
CA THR A 225 0.66 2.73 -18.56
C THR A 225 0.19 4.10 -18.08
N PRO A 226 -1.03 4.54 -18.42
CA PRO A 226 -1.63 5.77 -17.88
C PRO A 226 -1.57 5.77 -16.35
N THR A 227 -0.95 6.81 -15.78
CA THR A 227 -0.64 6.84 -14.34
C THR A 227 -1.11 8.13 -13.70
N LEU A 228 -1.86 7.99 -12.59
CA LEU A 228 -2.21 9.09 -11.72
C LEU A 228 -1.40 9.00 -10.43
N VAL A 229 -0.64 10.03 -10.12
CA VAL A 229 0.14 10.16 -8.87
C VAL A 229 -0.57 11.11 -7.92
N LEU A 230 -0.92 10.62 -6.76
CA LEU A 230 -1.58 11.35 -5.68
C LEU A 230 -0.64 11.43 -4.48
N HIS A 231 -0.46 12.61 -3.88
CA HIS A 231 0.44 12.73 -2.74
C HIS A 231 -0.04 13.75 -1.72
N ALA A 232 -0.01 13.41 -0.44
CA ALA A 232 -0.29 14.34 0.64
C ALA A 232 0.86 15.34 0.79
N ARG A 233 0.55 16.64 0.85
CA ARG A 233 1.56 17.72 0.89
C ARG A 233 2.55 17.56 2.04
N ASP A 234 2.03 17.26 3.22
CA ASP A 234 2.78 17.26 4.47
C ASP A 234 2.97 15.84 5.02
N ASP A 235 3.07 14.86 4.10
CA ASP A 235 3.28 13.45 4.42
C ASP A 235 4.60 13.25 5.18
N ALA A 236 4.52 12.75 6.43
CA ALA A 236 5.67 12.55 7.31
C ALA A 236 6.39 11.21 7.07
N ILE A 237 5.81 10.31 6.26
CA ILE A 237 6.40 9.00 5.92
C ILE A 237 7.12 9.07 4.58
N CYS A 238 6.42 9.60 3.56
CA CYS A 238 6.95 9.73 2.23
C CYS A 238 6.93 11.21 1.81
N PRO A 239 8.08 11.87 1.72
CA PRO A 239 8.11 13.28 1.31
C PRO A 239 7.47 13.50 -0.06
N ILE A 240 6.71 14.58 -0.22
CA ILE A 240 6.04 14.93 -1.50
C ILE A 240 7.02 15.00 -2.68
N ALA A 241 8.30 15.23 -2.43
CA ALA A 241 9.34 15.20 -3.45
C ALA A 241 9.42 13.85 -4.19
N GLU A 242 9.12 12.72 -3.51
CA GLU A 242 9.07 11.41 -4.16
C GLU A 242 7.86 11.29 -5.10
N GLY A 243 6.69 11.80 -4.71
CA GLY A 243 5.52 11.86 -5.60
C GLY A 243 5.77 12.73 -6.83
N ARG A 244 6.43 13.87 -6.65
CA ARG A 244 6.83 14.76 -7.76
C ARG A 244 7.87 14.10 -8.67
N LEU A 245 8.81 13.33 -8.10
CA LEU A 245 9.76 12.53 -8.88
C LEU A 245 9.04 11.50 -9.74
N LEU A 246 8.11 10.72 -9.15
CA LEU A 246 7.30 9.76 -9.90
C LEU A 246 6.57 10.45 -11.06
N ALA A 247 5.87 11.55 -10.78
CA ALA A 247 5.08 12.23 -11.80
C ALA A 247 5.92 12.86 -12.91
N SER A 248 7.11 13.35 -12.60
CA SER A 248 8.01 13.95 -13.60
C SER A 248 8.76 12.94 -14.44
N ALA A 249 9.02 11.74 -13.91
CA ALA A 249 9.81 10.72 -14.57
C ALA A 249 8.95 9.68 -15.32
N ILE A 250 7.69 9.51 -14.96
CA ILE A 250 6.75 8.63 -15.68
C ILE A 250 6.13 9.40 -16.85
N PRO A 251 6.29 8.96 -18.10
CA PRO A 251 5.73 9.64 -19.26
C PRO A 251 4.20 9.77 -19.17
N GLY A 252 3.68 10.98 -19.32
CA GLY A 252 2.25 11.26 -19.31
C GLY A 252 1.55 11.11 -17.96
N ALA A 253 2.29 10.97 -16.85
CA ALA A 253 1.68 10.88 -15.54
C ALA A 253 1.03 12.21 -15.11
N GLU A 254 -0.17 12.11 -14.53
CA GLU A 254 -0.84 13.22 -13.89
C GLU A 254 -0.46 13.30 -12.42
N PHE A 255 -0.30 14.52 -11.87
CA PHE A 255 0.02 14.73 -10.47
C PHE A 255 -1.04 15.54 -9.75
N VAL A 256 -1.53 15.01 -8.63
CA VAL A 256 -2.48 15.72 -7.75
C VAL A 256 -1.91 15.81 -6.34
N GLU A 257 -1.63 17.05 -5.92
CA GLU A 257 -1.26 17.37 -4.55
C GLU A 257 -2.50 17.44 -3.68
N LEU A 258 -2.48 16.75 -2.55
CA LEU A 258 -3.57 16.68 -1.59
C LEU A 258 -3.23 17.47 -0.32
N HIS A 259 -4.16 18.29 0.14
CA HIS A 259 -4.01 19.04 1.39
C HIS A 259 -4.25 18.14 2.59
N SER A 260 -3.25 17.36 2.95
CA SER A 260 -3.25 16.46 4.10
C SER A 260 -1.82 16.32 4.64
N ARG A 261 -1.72 15.94 5.92
CA ARG A 261 -0.49 15.50 6.56
C ARG A 261 -0.47 13.99 6.84
N ASN A 262 -1.59 13.32 6.56
CA ASN A 262 -1.70 11.90 6.77
C ASN A 262 -1.14 11.12 5.57
N HIS A 263 -0.27 10.15 5.84
CA HIS A 263 0.19 9.20 4.84
C HIS A 263 -0.93 8.29 4.35
N ILE A 264 -1.91 8.01 5.20
CA ILE A 264 -3.15 7.31 4.86
C ILE A 264 -4.29 8.30 5.05
N LEU A 265 -4.95 8.71 3.96
CA LEU A 265 -6.10 9.61 4.04
C LEU A 265 -7.22 9.02 4.88
N LEU A 266 -7.75 9.82 5.79
CA LEU A 266 -8.85 9.43 6.66
C LEU A 266 -10.20 9.90 6.09
N ALA A 267 -11.25 9.17 6.40
CA ALA A 267 -12.61 9.39 5.85
C ALA A 267 -13.16 10.82 6.05
N HIS A 268 -12.77 11.46 7.14
CA HIS A 268 -13.26 12.81 7.49
C HIS A 268 -12.50 13.95 6.79
N GLU A 269 -11.35 13.67 6.16
CA GLU A 269 -10.53 14.69 5.52
C GLU A 269 -11.19 15.26 4.26
N PRO A 270 -11.14 16.59 4.07
CA PRO A 270 -11.58 17.20 2.80
C PRO A 270 -10.84 16.65 1.57
N ALA A 271 -9.56 16.30 1.74
CA ALA A 271 -8.74 15.69 0.70
C ALA A 271 -9.32 14.35 0.20
N TRP A 272 -9.88 13.52 1.10
CA TRP A 272 -10.56 12.29 0.73
C TRP A 272 -11.75 12.54 -0.19
N ARG A 273 -12.61 13.53 0.13
CA ARG A 273 -13.80 13.88 -0.67
C ARG A 273 -13.43 14.42 -2.06
N ARG A 274 -12.35 15.20 -2.13
CA ARG A 274 -11.85 15.78 -3.39
C ARG A 274 -11.32 14.70 -4.34
N LEU A 275 -10.70 13.67 -3.80
CA LEU A 275 -10.07 12.57 -4.54
C LEU A 275 -11.09 11.79 -5.39
N TRP A 276 -12.32 11.69 -4.92
CA TRP A 276 -13.39 10.90 -5.54
C TRP A 276 -14.46 11.75 -6.21
N HIS A 277 -14.14 13.01 -6.52
CA HIS A 277 -15.06 13.85 -7.29
C HIS A 277 -15.19 13.31 -8.73
N PRO A 278 -16.41 13.29 -9.33
CA PRO A 278 -16.65 12.75 -10.69
C PRO A 278 -15.76 13.32 -11.81
N GLY A 279 -15.05 14.42 -11.58
CA GLY A 279 -14.11 15.00 -12.53
C GLY A 279 -12.74 14.27 -12.60
N LEU A 280 -12.41 13.40 -11.65
CA LEU A 280 -11.26 12.52 -11.69
C LEU A 280 -11.77 11.14 -12.11
N ALA A 281 -11.74 10.81 -13.39
CA ALA A 281 -12.11 9.48 -13.90
C ALA A 281 -11.07 8.44 -13.47
N LEU A 282 -11.11 8.02 -12.20
CA LEU A 282 -10.14 7.13 -11.58
C LEU A 282 -10.38 5.64 -11.86
N LEU A 283 -11.58 5.27 -12.26
CA LEU A 283 -12.02 3.89 -12.50
C LEU A 283 -12.61 3.71 -13.88
#